data_cfd3fdf0dca3dbfc38bd8f6486e358bb
#
_entry.id   cfd3fdf0dca3dbfc38bd8f6486e358bb
#
_cell.length_a   1.000
_cell.length_b   1.000
_cell.length_c   1.000
_cell.angle_alpha   90.00
_cell.angle_beta   90.00
_cell.angle_gamma   90.00
#
_symmetry.space_group_name_H-M   'P 1'
#
loop_
_entity.id
_entity.type
_entity.pdbx_description
1 polymer ?
#
loop_
_entity_poly.entity_id
_entity_poly.type
_entity_poly.pdbx_seq_one_letter_code
_entity_poly.pdbx_strand_id
1 'polypeptide(L)'
;MKAWYLLYCKPRSEVRAQQNLMLQELETYLPMVRLEKKEKNKTVVQKQPLFPNYLFIKFDPELTSVRQIRSTRGVANLVNCREKLLPIDEQLINQLKQRELATPLITEKPLQSGDKIQFTEGPFTDFDGIFAEKCGDTRCKVLFTFLGQHKSIIVDQKAIKAACA
;
A
#
# COMPACT_ATOMS: atom_id res chain seq x y z
N MET A 1 23.95 2.04 4.49
CA MET A 1 23.05 1.59 5.55
C MET A 1 21.70 1.19 4.96
N LYS A 2 21.20 0.02 5.30
CA LYS A 2 19.93 -0.45 4.79
C LYS A 2 18.76 0.34 5.36
N ALA A 3 17.84 0.74 4.51
CA ALA A 3 16.62 1.44 4.91
C ALA A 3 15.45 1.01 4.02
N TRP A 4 14.23 1.26 4.49
CA TRP A 4 13.03 0.99 3.73
C TRP A 4 12.71 2.12 2.77
N TYR A 5 12.26 1.76 1.57
CA TYR A 5 11.84 2.69 0.52
C TYR A 5 10.56 2.20 -0.13
N LEU A 6 9.88 3.08 -0.84
CA LEU A 6 8.64 2.75 -1.52
C LEU A 6 8.87 2.56 -3.02
N LEU A 7 8.42 1.43 -3.54
CA LEU A 7 8.45 1.13 -4.98
C LEU A 7 7.07 1.30 -5.60
N TYR A 8 7.07 1.77 -6.83
CA TYR A 8 5.90 1.74 -7.69
C TYR A 8 6.01 0.55 -8.64
N CYS A 9 5.01 -0.32 -8.62
CA CYS A 9 4.97 -1.52 -9.44
C CYS A 9 4.02 -1.36 -10.61
N LYS A 10 4.26 -2.13 -11.68
CA LYS A 10 3.33 -2.19 -12.79
C LYS A 10 2.00 -2.79 -12.34
N PRO A 11 0.87 -2.43 -12.98
CA PRO A 11 -0.43 -2.96 -12.60
C PRO A 11 -0.45 -4.49 -12.51
N ARG A 12 -1.00 -5.01 -11.44
CA ARG A 12 -1.12 -6.44 -11.16
C ARG A 12 0.21 -7.20 -11.11
N SER A 13 1.30 -6.49 -10.86
CA SER A 13 2.66 -7.08 -10.85
C SER A 13 3.35 -6.98 -9.51
N GLU A 14 2.65 -6.65 -8.43
CA GLU A 14 3.23 -6.47 -7.10
C GLU A 14 3.89 -7.76 -6.60
N VAL A 15 3.18 -8.88 -6.68
CA VAL A 15 3.70 -10.19 -6.25
C VAL A 15 4.88 -10.61 -7.13
N ARG A 16 4.78 -10.38 -8.42
CA ARG A 16 5.86 -10.69 -9.37
C ARG A 16 7.12 -9.88 -9.07
N ALA A 17 6.93 -8.57 -8.82
CA ALA A 17 8.03 -7.70 -8.43
C ALA A 17 8.67 -8.17 -7.12
N GLN A 18 7.85 -8.51 -6.13
CA GLN A 18 8.34 -9.04 -4.86
C GLN A 18 9.17 -10.30 -5.03
N GLN A 19 8.67 -11.26 -5.79
CA GLN A 19 9.39 -12.52 -6.05
C GLN A 19 10.73 -12.29 -6.73
N ASN A 20 10.76 -11.43 -7.74
CA ASN A 20 11.99 -11.14 -8.48
C ASN A 20 13.01 -10.34 -7.63
N LEU A 21 12.55 -9.48 -6.74
CA LEU A 21 13.42 -8.78 -5.80
C LEU A 21 13.97 -9.72 -4.73
N MET A 22 13.16 -10.65 -4.25
CA MET A 22 13.62 -11.67 -3.29
C MET A 22 14.69 -12.57 -3.89
N LEU A 23 14.61 -12.88 -5.18
CA LEU A 23 15.66 -13.64 -5.88
C LEU A 23 16.99 -12.88 -5.91
N GLN A 24 16.97 -11.58 -5.75
CA GLN A 24 18.17 -10.73 -5.64
C GLN A 24 18.62 -10.53 -4.19
N GLU A 25 18.05 -11.31 -3.27
CA GLU A 25 18.34 -11.22 -1.83
C GLU A 25 17.94 -9.88 -1.20
N LEU A 26 16.95 -9.21 -1.78
CA LEU A 26 16.42 -7.95 -1.27
C LEU A 26 15.17 -8.21 -0.43
N GLU A 27 15.14 -7.61 0.75
CA GLU A 27 13.98 -7.72 1.65
C GLU A 27 12.85 -6.84 1.16
N THR A 28 11.65 -7.41 1.07
CA THR A 28 10.46 -6.71 0.60
C THR A 28 9.29 -6.91 1.54
N TYR A 29 8.36 -5.97 1.53
CA TYR A 29 7.10 -6.09 2.27
C TYR A 29 5.95 -5.59 1.40
N LEU A 30 4.97 -6.48 1.18
CA LEU A 30 3.74 -6.17 0.44
C LEU A 30 2.56 -6.26 1.40
N PRO A 31 2.04 -5.12 1.89
CA PRO A 31 0.87 -5.14 2.75
C PRO A 31 -0.34 -5.71 2.03
N MET A 32 -0.96 -6.71 2.62
CA MET A 32 -2.12 -7.40 2.05
C MET A 32 -3.35 -7.14 2.92
N VAL A 33 -4.50 -7.12 2.29
CA VAL A 33 -5.78 -7.02 2.96
C VAL A 33 -6.66 -8.19 2.58
N ARG A 34 -7.45 -8.67 3.52
CA ARG A 34 -8.44 -9.73 3.29
C ARG A 34 -9.77 -9.08 2.92
N LEU A 35 -10.33 -9.51 1.81
CA LEU A 35 -11.63 -9.05 1.36
C LEU A 35 -12.61 -10.21 1.27
N GLU A 36 -13.81 -9.98 1.78
CA GLU A 36 -14.92 -10.90 1.58
C GLU A 36 -15.65 -10.56 0.29
N LYS A 37 -15.67 -11.51 -0.62
CA LYS A 37 -16.48 -11.42 -1.83
C LYS A 37 -17.61 -12.43 -1.77
N LYS A 38 -18.82 -12.01 -2.11
CA LYS A 38 -19.93 -12.91 -2.31
C LYS A 38 -19.92 -13.37 -3.77
N GLU A 39 -19.56 -14.63 -3.99
CA GLU A 39 -19.68 -15.28 -5.29
C GLU A 39 -20.65 -16.43 -5.19
N LYS A 40 -21.70 -16.42 -6.02
CA LYS A 40 -22.68 -17.52 -6.17
C LYS A 40 -23.14 -18.14 -4.83
N ASN A 41 -23.62 -17.34 -3.90
CA ASN A 41 -24.08 -17.76 -2.57
C ASN A 41 -22.98 -18.26 -1.60
N LYS A 42 -21.70 -18.03 -1.92
CA LYS A 42 -20.59 -18.34 -1.00
C LYS A 42 -19.81 -17.07 -0.70
N THR A 43 -19.40 -16.94 0.55
CA THR A 43 -18.47 -15.90 0.96
C THR A 43 -17.05 -16.41 0.78
N VAL A 44 -16.28 -15.78 -0.11
CA VAL A 44 -14.89 -16.14 -0.36
C VAL A 44 -14.00 -15.01 0.18
N VAL A 45 -13.00 -15.38 0.97
CA VAL A 45 -12.00 -14.44 1.48
C VAL A 45 -10.82 -14.43 0.51
N GLN A 46 -10.53 -13.27 -0.09
CA GLN A 46 -9.39 -13.09 -0.96
C GLN A 46 -8.38 -12.12 -0.34
N LYS A 47 -7.10 -12.44 -0.48
CA LYS A 47 -6.04 -11.51 -0.14
C LYS A 47 -5.66 -10.69 -1.36
N GLN A 48 -5.54 -9.39 -1.20
CA GLN A 48 -5.07 -8.49 -2.24
C GLN A 48 -4.19 -7.39 -1.65
N PRO A 49 -3.33 -6.74 -2.46
CA PRO A 49 -2.52 -5.63 -1.95
C PRO A 49 -3.40 -4.52 -1.38
N LEU A 50 -3.05 -4.05 -0.18
CA LEU A 50 -3.74 -2.93 0.44
C LEU A 50 -3.56 -1.65 -0.38
N PHE A 51 -2.35 -1.43 -0.89
CA PHE A 51 -2.03 -0.33 -1.78
C PHE A 51 -1.65 -0.88 -3.15
N PRO A 52 -2.60 -1.01 -4.07
CA PRO A 52 -2.30 -1.50 -5.42
C PRO A 52 -1.18 -0.68 -6.08
N ASN A 53 -0.26 -1.38 -6.70
CA ASN A 53 0.91 -0.85 -7.39
C ASN A 53 2.05 -0.36 -6.49
N TYR A 54 1.97 -0.56 -5.18
CA TYR A 54 3.03 -0.16 -4.25
C TYR A 54 3.61 -1.35 -3.51
N LEU A 55 4.93 -1.30 -3.28
CA LEU A 55 5.70 -2.33 -2.59
C LEU A 55 6.78 -1.66 -1.75
N PHE A 56 6.97 -2.12 -0.54
CA PHE A 56 8.08 -1.66 0.30
C PHE A 56 9.31 -2.52 0.07
N ILE A 57 10.47 -1.89 -0.03
CA ILE A 57 11.75 -2.57 -0.22
C ILE A 57 12.79 -2.03 0.78
N LYS A 58 13.57 -2.95 1.35
CA LYS A 58 14.68 -2.58 2.24
C LYS A 58 15.99 -2.85 1.51
N PHE A 59 16.78 -1.82 1.29
CA PHE A 59 18.08 -1.95 0.65
C PHE A 59 19.00 -0.81 1.04
N ASP A 60 20.28 -0.99 0.71
CA ASP A 60 21.30 0.04 0.90
C ASP A 60 21.63 0.65 -0.48
N PRO A 61 21.35 1.95 -0.69
CA PRO A 61 21.64 2.60 -1.98
C PRO A 61 23.11 2.64 -2.35
N GLU A 62 24.00 2.46 -1.37
CA GLU A 62 25.44 2.39 -1.64
C GLU A 62 25.89 1.03 -2.16
N LEU A 63 25.18 -0.03 -1.79
CA LEU A 63 25.49 -1.41 -2.17
C LEU A 63 24.67 -1.90 -3.37
N THR A 64 23.42 -1.48 -3.45
CA THR A 64 22.51 -1.88 -4.52
C THR A 64 22.05 -0.66 -5.31
N SER A 65 22.29 -0.67 -6.61
CA SER A 65 21.91 0.47 -7.44
C SER A 65 20.41 0.58 -7.63
N VAL A 66 19.90 1.80 -7.63
CA VAL A 66 18.50 2.09 -7.96
C VAL A 66 18.16 1.57 -9.35
N ARG A 67 19.10 1.63 -10.29
CA ARG A 67 18.93 1.12 -11.65
C ARG A 67 18.63 -0.37 -11.66
N GLN A 68 19.32 -1.15 -10.85
CA GLN A 68 19.11 -2.60 -10.73
C GLN A 68 17.70 -2.89 -10.23
N ILE A 69 17.23 -2.17 -9.24
CA ILE A 69 15.88 -2.32 -8.71
C ILE A 69 14.84 -1.94 -9.76
N ARG A 70 15.03 -0.81 -10.44
CA ARG A 70 14.11 -0.35 -11.48
C ARG A 70 14.01 -1.29 -12.67
N SER A 71 15.07 -2.01 -12.99
CA SER A 71 15.10 -2.96 -14.11
C SER A 71 14.50 -4.31 -13.74
N THR A 72 14.14 -4.55 -12.49
CA THR A 72 13.50 -5.79 -12.06
C THR A 72 12.10 -5.92 -12.65
N ARG A 73 11.77 -7.10 -13.17
CA ARG A 73 10.44 -7.36 -13.75
C ARG A 73 9.33 -7.15 -12.72
N GLY A 74 8.34 -6.37 -13.10
CA GLY A 74 7.21 -6.00 -12.26
C GLY A 74 7.37 -4.64 -11.60
N VAL A 75 8.59 -4.13 -11.49
CA VAL A 75 8.87 -2.80 -10.96
C VAL A 75 8.72 -1.75 -12.05
N ALA A 76 7.98 -0.69 -11.78
CA ALA A 76 7.86 0.45 -12.68
C ALA A 76 8.90 1.53 -12.34
N ASN A 77 8.97 1.93 -11.06
CA ASN A 77 9.91 2.96 -10.64
C ASN A 77 10.06 2.93 -9.11
N LEU A 78 11.11 3.61 -8.63
CA LEU A 78 11.26 3.89 -7.21
C LEU A 78 10.66 5.28 -6.92
N VAL A 79 9.86 5.38 -5.89
CA VAL A 79 9.22 6.65 -5.52
C VAL A 79 10.29 7.67 -5.16
N ASN A 80 10.21 8.86 -5.75
CA ASN A 80 11.16 9.97 -5.57
C ASN A 80 12.60 9.69 -6.04
N CYS A 81 12.79 8.77 -6.98
CA CYS A 81 14.14 8.43 -7.46
C CYS A 81 14.85 9.55 -8.22
N ARG A 82 14.13 10.57 -8.67
CA ARG A 82 14.72 11.74 -9.36
C ARG A 82 15.16 12.83 -8.39
N GLU A 83 14.65 12.77 -7.19
CA GLU A 83 14.98 13.68 -6.10
C GLU A 83 15.86 12.94 -5.09
N LYS A 84 15.82 13.37 -3.86
CA LYS A 84 16.48 12.67 -2.79
C LYS A 84 15.61 11.50 -2.33
N LEU A 85 16.18 10.30 -2.29
CA LEU A 85 15.51 9.14 -1.71
C LEU A 85 15.25 9.39 -0.22
N LEU A 86 13.98 9.28 0.18
CA LEU A 86 13.60 9.44 1.57
C LEU A 86 13.33 8.05 2.18
N PRO A 87 14.14 7.65 3.16
CA PRO A 87 13.89 6.37 3.83
C PRO A 87 12.62 6.40 4.67
N ILE A 88 11.98 5.26 4.74
CA ILE A 88 10.79 5.05 5.56
C ILE A 88 11.23 4.51 6.92
N ASP A 89 10.62 5.01 7.98
CA ASP A 89 10.90 4.56 9.34
C ASP A 89 10.56 3.06 9.49
N GLU A 90 11.50 2.30 10.00
CA GLU A 90 11.31 0.87 10.25
C GLU A 90 10.16 0.60 11.22
N GLN A 91 9.94 1.48 12.19
CA GLN A 91 8.81 1.36 13.12
C GLN A 91 7.48 1.39 12.39
N LEU A 92 7.35 2.22 11.35
CA LEU A 92 6.15 2.26 10.53
C LEU A 92 5.91 0.91 9.85
N ILE A 93 6.94 0.33 9.26
CA ILE A 93 6.84 -0.98 8.60
C ILE A 93 6.44 -2.06 9.61
N ASN A 94 7.03 -2.04 10.80
CA ASN A 94 6.69 -2.99 11.87
C ASN A 94 5.24 -2.83 12.33
N GLN A 95 4.76 -1.61 12.46
CA GLN A 95 3.36 -1.34 12.79
C GLN A 95 2.41 -1.87 11.72
N LEU A 96 2.76 -1.69 10.45
CA LEU A 96 1.98 -2.22 9.33
C LEU A 96 1.91 -3.74 9.38
N LYS A 97 3.02 -4.41 9.63
CA LYS A 97 3.09 -5.86 9.75
C LYS A 97 2.22 -6.38 10.91
N GLN A 98 2.28 -5.72 12.07
CA GLN A 98 1.50 -6.11 13.23
C GLN A 98 0.00 -5.94 12.98
N ARG A 99 -0.39 -4.84 12.35
CA ARG A 99 -1.80 -4.55 12.06
C ARG A 99 -2.38 -5.43 10.97
N GLU A 100 -1.57 -5.91 10.04
CA GLU A 100 -2.00 -6.85 9.02
C GLU A 100 -2.51 -8.16 9.63
N LEU A 101 -1.95 -8.56 10.76
CA LEU A 101 -2.36 -9.77 11.48
C LEU A 101 -3.68 -9.61 12.23
N ALA A 102 -4.10 -8.38 12.53
CA ALA A 102 -5.27 -8.07 13.34
C ALA A 102 -6.38 -7.46 12.49
N THR A 103 -7.07 -8.25 11.72
CA THR A 103 -8.10 -7.71 10.83
C THR A 103 -9.50 -7.97 11.29
N PRO A 104 -10.38 -7.11 11.14
CA PRO A 104 -11.48 -7.06 10.22
C PRO A 104 -12.17 -5.76 10.09
N LEU A 105 -13.08 -5.73 9.52
CA LEU A 105 -13.88 -5.24 8.51
C LEU A 105 -15.09 -4.52 8.76
N ILE A 106 -15.45 -3.45 8.03
CA ILE A 106 -16.81 -3.13 7.87
C ILE A 106 -17.24 -1.99 7.02
N THR A 107 -18.45 -1.99 6.67
CA THR A 107 -19.18 -1.20 5.72
C THR A 107 -19.77 0.05 6.21
N GLU A 108 -19.81 1.05 5.38
CA GLU A 108 -20.39 2.31 5.75
C GLU A 108 -20.98 3.17 4.63
N LYS A 109 -21.46 4.34 4.99
CA LYS A 109 -22.09 5.31 4.10
C LYS A 109 -21.19 5.72 2.94
N PRO A 110 -21.75 6.01 1.76
CA PRO A 110 -20.95 6.46 0.64
C PRO A 110 -20.20 7.74 0.97
N LEU A 111 -18.89 7.72 0.73
CA LEU A 111 -18.02 8.86 0.93
C LEU A 111 -18.09 9.79 -0.27
N GLN A 112 -17.96 11.09 -0.01
CA GLN A 112 -17.93 12.14 -1.02
C GLN A 112 -16.51 12.70 -1.14
N SER A 113 -16.20 13.22 -2.32
CA SER A 113 -14.90 13.83 -2.58
C SER A 113 -14.62 14.97 -1.59
N GLY A 114 -13.45 14.95 -0.99
CA GLY A 114 -13.04 15.93 0.01
C GLY A 114 -13.30 15.51 1.45
N ASP A 115 -14.05 14.44 1.69
CA ASP A 115 -14.31 13.97 3.03
C ASP A 115 -13.04 13.47 3.71
N LYS A 116 -12.86 13.85 4.97
CA LYS A 116 -11.79 13.26 5.80
C LYS A 116 -12.13 11.83 6.12
N ILE A 117 -11.15 10.96 5.97
CA ILE A 117 -11.30 9.53 6.23
C ILE A 117 -10.25 9.03 7.20
N GLN A 118 -10.58 7.93 7.87
CA GLN A 118 -9.63 7.15 8.65
C GLN A 118 -9.61 5.72 8.11
N PHE A 119 -8.44 5.12 8.10
CA PHE A 119 -8.32 3.71 7.80
C PHE A 119 -8.77 2.91 9.01
N THR A 120 -9.76 2.05 8.81
CA THR A 120 -10.35 1.24 9.88
C THR A 120 -9.78 -0.15 9.95
N GLU A 121 -9.15 -0.55 8.88
CA GLU A 121 -8.68 -1.92 8.71
C GLU A 121 -7.33 -1.94 8.03
N GLY A 122 -6.68 -3.07 8.16
CA GLY A 122 -5.41 -3.29 7.54
C GLY A 122 -4.28 -2.54 8.20
N PRO A 123 -3.13 -2.49 7.53
CA PRO A 123 -1.90 -1.97 8.11
C PRO A 123 -1.90 -0.47 8.42
N PHE A 124 -2.81 0.30 7.82
CA PHE A 124 -2.86 1.75 7.96
C PHE A 124 -3.96 2.24 8.90
N THR A 125 -4.48 1.35 9.76
CA THR A 125 -5.48 1.72 10.77
C THR A 125 -5.00 2.93 11.58
N ASP A 126 -5.88 3.89 11.78
CA ASP A 126 -5.65 5.18 12.47
C ASP A 126 -4.85 6.22 11.66
N PHE A 127 -4.44 5.92 10.46
CA PHE A 127 -3.93 6.96 9.58
C PHE A 127 -5.08 7.76 8.97
N ASP A 128 -4.87 9.05 8.84
CA ASP A 128 -5.84 9.96 8.26
C ASP A 128 -5.57 10.18 6.77
N GLY A 129 -6.64 10.38 6.02
CA GLY A 129 -6.56 10.70 4.61
C GLY A 129 -7.76 11.52 4.16
N ILE A 130 -7.80 11.81 2.87
CA ILE A 130 -8.92 12.51 2.25
C ILE A 130 -9.44 11.67 1.11
N PHE A 131 -10.75 11.40 1.11
CA PHE A 131 -11.39 10.71 0.01
C PHE A 131 -11.37 11.59 -1.24
N ALA A 132 -10.83 11.09 -2.34
CA ALA A 132 -10.77 11.83 -3.59
C ALA A 132 -11.91 11.42 -4.53
N GLU A 133 -11.97 10.15 -4.90
CA GLU A 133 -13.01 9.67 -5.81
C GLU A 133 -13.20 8.16 -5.70
N LYS A 134 -14.33 7.69 -6.16
CA LYS A 134 -14.62 6.26 -6.23
C LYS A 134 -14.08 5.68 -7.54
N CYS A 135 -13.30 4.62 -7.44
CA CYS A 135 -12.70 3.92 -8.57
C CYS A 135 -13.31 2.54 -8.73
N GLY A 136 -14.45 2.46 -9.39
CA GLY A 136 -15.20 1.21 -9.50
C GLY A 136 -16.09 0.94 -8.28
N ASP A 137 -16.62 -0.27 -8.18
CA ASP A 137 -17.65 -0.60 -7.18
C ASP A 137 -17.12 -0.75 -5.76
N THR A 138 -15.86 -1.16 -5.61
CA THR A 138 -15.29 -1.52 -4.31
C THR A 138 -14.03 -0.74 -3.95
N ARG A 139 -13.49 0.03 -4.85
CA ARG A 139 -12.24 0.77 -4.64
C ARG A 139 -12.45 2.26 -4.68
N CYS A 140 -11.63 2.97 -3.92
CA CYS A 140 -11.62 4.43 -3.94
C CYS A 140 -10.20 4.95 -3.91
N LYS A 141 -10.04 6.13 -4.46
CA LYS A 141 -8.78 6.86 -4.46
C LYS A 141 -8.73 7.74 -3.22
N VAL A 142 -7.66 7.66 -2.49
CA VAL A 142 -7.45 8.39 -1.25
C VAL A 142 -6.15 9.17 -1.33
N LEU A 143 -6.20 10.43 -0.94
CA LEU A 143 -5.02 11.24 -0.75
C LEU A 143 -4.62 11.14 0.70
N PHE A 144 -3.39 10.73 0.95
CA PHE A 144 -2.90 10.69 2.31
C PHE A 144 -1.48 11.22 2.40
N THR A 145 -1.11 11.74 3.57
CA THR A 145 0.22 12.25 3.80
C THR A 145 1.10 11.14 4.37
N PHE A 146 2.15 10.83 3.65
CA PHE A 146 3.09 9.79 4.02
C PHE A 146 4.51 10.38 4.01
N LEU A 147 5.13 10.43 5.18
CA LEU A 147 6.46 11.00 5.35
C LEU A 147 6.60 12.44 4.83
N GLY A 148 5.59 13.26 5.13
CA GLY A 148 5.57 14.65 4.71
C GLY A 148 5.23 14.89 3.25
N GLN A 149 4.87 13.83 2.51
CA GLN A 149 4.47 13.94 1.11
C GLN A 149 3.02 13.50 0.92
N HIS A 150 2.31 14.23 0.08
CA HIS A 150 0.94 13.86 -0.30
C HIS A 150 1.00 12.78 -1.37
N LYS A 151 0.37 11.64 -1.10
CA LYS A 151 0.29 10.51 -2.03
C LYS A 151 -1.17 10.18 -2.31
N SER A 152 -1.41 9.84 -3.56
CA SER A 152 -2.69 9.32 -4.00
C SER A 152 -2.60 7.80 -4.11
N ILE A 153 -3.45 7.09 -3.40
CA ILE A 153 -3.49 5.63 -3.42
C ILE A 153 -4.90 5.14 -3.66
N ILE A 154 -5.00 3.97 -4.24
CA ILE A 154 -6.28 3.30 -4.46
C ILE A 154 -6.41 2.21 -3.41
N VAL A 155 -7.45 2.29 -2.59
CA VAL A 155 -7.72 1.33 -1.51
C VAL A 155 -9.13 0.77 -1.65
N ASP A 156 -9.39 -0.34 -0.96
CA ASP A 156 -10.74 -0.84 -0.88
C ASP A 156 -11.60 0.07 -0.01
N GLN A 157 -12.81 0.35 -0.46
CA GLN A 157 -13.74 1.24 0.25
C GLN A 157 -14.08 0.72 1.65
N LYS A 158 -14.00 -0.59 1.87
CA LYS A 158 -14.25 -1.18 3.19
C LYS A 158 -13.16 -0.89 4.21
N ALA A 159 -11.98 -0.54 3.76
CA ALA A 159 -10.84 -0.26 4.64
C ALA A 159 -10.83 1.17 5.18
N ILE A 160 -11.78 1.99 4.81
CA ILE A 160 -11.88 3.39 5.23
C ILE A 160 -13.28 3.73 5.74
N LYS A 161 -13.35 4.73 6.60
CA LYS A 161 -14.60 5.32 7.06
C LYS A 161 -14.48 6.84 7.13
N ALA A 162 -15.62 7.52 7.17
CA ALA A 162 -15.62 8.96 7.42
C ALA A 162 -14.99 9.25 8.80
N ALA A 163 -14.05 10.18 8.84
CA ALA A 163 -13.49 10.61 10.11
C ALA A 163 -14.53 11.44 10.86
N CYS A 164 -14.73 11.11 12.12
CA CYS A 164 -15.56 11.94 12.98
C CYS A 164 -14.88 13.29 13.19
N ALA A 165 -15.61 14.33 12.92
CA ALA A 165 -15.12 15.68 13.15
C ALA A 165 -14.90 15.94 14.66
#